data_dfebfde2800d3623f81d76f8edf4e29b
#
_entry.id   dfebfde2800d3623f81d76f8edf4e29b
#
_cell.length_a   1.000
_cell.length_b   1.000
_cell.length_c   1.000
_cell.angle_alpha   90.00
_cell.angle_beta   90.00
_cell.angle_gamma   90.00
#
_symmetry.space_group_name_H-M   'P 1'
#
loop_
_entity.id
_entity.type
_entity.pdbx_description
1 polymer ?
#
loop_
_entity_poly.entity_id
_entity_poly.type
_entity_poly.pdbx_seq_one_letter_code
_entity_poly.pdbx_strand_id
1 'polypeptide(L)'
;MDVKIRPINTLTDLRKCHEIQRATWGFTDLMVFPYTQLISAAHNGGVLLGAYVDGELVGFVYGYLGMSGTKLYHFSQRMGVLPQYQGMGIGMKLKLAQRDQMLRQGIDLIVWTYDPLLGKNATLNIEKLGGIVRHYARDIYGAVNNPLQVGLSTDRFLVEWELLSDRVRERIRRNKPRPHAEDWLNENKYRFVNYASWEGNLPRPMALDLEMDDEVLLVQIPPDLNVIKKVDLGIARGWRESTRDIFETYFERGYVVTGFARSTEPQMPNIYKMEKIILPTTSDFSSWVMGVRHE
;
A
#
# COMPACT_ATOMS: atom_id res chain seq x y z
N MET A 1 -7.05 -24.98 -2.39
CA MET A 1 -6.14 -24.72 -1.25
C MET A 1 -6.97 -24.12 -0.10
N ASP A 2 -7.02 -24.81 1.02
CA ASP A 2 -7.68 -24.29 2.24
C ASP A 2 -6.68 -23.42 3.03
N VAL A 3 -7.04 -22.15 3.26
CA VAL A 3 -6.19 -21.19 3.98
C VAL A 3 -6.90 -20.83 5.28
N LYS A 4 -6.33 -21.23 6.39
CA LYS A 4 -6.84 -20.90 7.74
C LYS A 4 -6.11 -19.71 8.32
N ILE A 5 -6.85 -18.72 8.83
CA ILE A 5 -6.27 -17.56 9.54
C ILE A 5 -6.51 -17.76 11.03
N ARG A 6 -5.44 -17.71 11.82
CA ARG A 6 -5.52 -17.84 13.29
C ARG A 6 -4.40 -17.06 13.98
N PRO A 7 -4.53 -16.75 15.29
CA PRO A 7 -3.45 -16.12 16.06
C PRO A 7 -2.17 -16.97 16.05
N ILE A 8 -1.04 -16.28 16.03
CA ILE A 8 0.29 -16.90 16.19
C ILE A 8 0.62 -16.89 17.68
N ASN A 9 0.78 -18.07 18.29
CA ASN A 9 0.99 -18.23 19.73
C ASN A 9 2.05 -19.30 20.10
N THR A 10 2.75 -19.87 19.11
CA THR A 10 3.84 -20.83 19.34
C THR A 10 5.20 -20.22 19.00
N LEU A 11 6.26 -20.61 19.73
CA LEU A 11 7.61 -20.17 19.43
C LEU A 11 8.08 -20.58 18.03
N THR A 12 7.63 -21.74 17.56
CA THR A 12 7.94 -22.23 16.19
C THR A 12 7.37 -21.28 15.16
N ASP A 13 6.09 -20.91 15.26
CA ASP A 13 5.45 -19.97 14.32
C ASP A 13 6.05 -18.56 14.42
N LEU A 14 6.40 -18.12 15.63
CA LEU A 14 7.06 -16.82 15.84
C LEU A 14 8.44 -16.77 15.17
N ARG A 15 9.22 -17.84 15.25
CA ARG A 15 10.48 -17.95 14.50
C ARG A 15 10.25 -18.00 13.00
N LYS A 16 9.18 -18.68 12.57
CA LYS A 16 8.78 -18.72 11.15
C LYS A 16 8.43 -17.33 10.59
N CYS A 17 7.91 -16.41 11.42
CA CYS A 17 7.73 -15.00 11.01
C CYS A 17 9.04 -14.33 10.60
N HIS A 18 10.19 -14.68 11.21
CA HIS A 18 11.49 -14.14 10.80
C HIS A 18 11.87 -14.63 9.40
N GLU A 19 11.66 -15.94 9.13
CA GLU A 19 11.94 -16.52 7.81
C GLU A 19 11.06 -15.87 6.74
N ILE A 20 9.76 -15.68 7.04
CA ILE A 20 8.83 -15.02 6.12
C ILE A 20 9.28 -13.57 5.84
N GLN A 21 9.75 -12.84 6.84
CA GLN A 21 10.27 -11.47 6.64
C GLN A 21 11.49 -11.46 5.70
N ARG A 22 12.45 -12.38 5.91
CA ARG A 22 13.62 -12.50 5.02
C ARG A 22 13.21 -12.90 3.60
N ALA A 23 12.36 -13.91 3.47
CA ALA A 23 11.93 -14.40 2.17
C ALA A 23 11.09 -13.38 1.37
N THR A 24 10.29 -12.56 2.06
CA THR A 24 9.39 -11.59 1.42
C THR A 24 10.10 -10.32 1.02
N TRP A 25 11.01 -9.80 1.85
CA TRP A 25 11.62 -8.47 1.68
C TRP A 25 13.15 -8.49 1.51
N GLY A 26 13.81 -9.63 1.64
CA GLY A 26 15.27 -9.71 1.62
C GLY A 26 15.93 -9.04 2.83
N PHE A 27 15.25 -8.97 3.97
CA PHE A 27 15.75 -8.29 5.14
C PHE A 27 16.96 -8.97 5.75
N THR A 28 17.92 -8.16 6.19
CA THR A 28 18.98 -8.57 7.09
C THR A 28 18.44 -8.75 8.51
N ASP A 29 19.22 -9.36 9.39
CA ASP A 29 18.82 -9.60 10.79
C ASP A 29 18.49 -8.31 11.55
N LEU A 30 19.14 -7.20 11.22
CA LEU A 30 18.85 -5.87 11.80
C LEU A 30 17.48 -5.32 11.41
N MET A 31 16.91 -5.77 10.29
CA MET A 31 15.63 -5.28 9.77
C MET A 31 14.45 -6.17 10.11
N VAL A 32 14.72 -7.40 10.52
CA VAL A 32 13.70 -8.37 10.96
C VAL A 32 13.20 -7.97 12.34
N PHE A 33 11.89 -7.79 12.49
CA PHE A 33 11.32 -7.58 13.81
C PHE A 33 11.50 -8.81 14.69
N PRO A 34 12.11 -8.64 15.87
CA PRO A 34 12.25 -9.72 16.84
C PRO A 34 10.87 -10.28 17.23
N TYR A 35 10.79 -11.59 17.46
CA TYR A 35 9.52 -12.20 17.88
C TYR A 35 9.00 -11.66 19.23
N THR A 36 9.88 -11.19 20.11
CA THR A 36 9.52 -10.52 21.36
C THR A 36 8.70 -9.26 21.11
N GLN A 37 9.03 -8.47 20.06
CA GLN A 37 8.25 -7.31 19.63
C GLN A 37 6.87 -7.72 19.13
N LEU A 38 6.80 -8.81 18.34
CA LEU A 38 5.53 -9.32 17.82
C LEU A 38 4.58 -9.76 18.95
N ILE A 39 5.12 -10.48 19.96
CA ILE A 39 4.39 -10.90 21.17
C ILE A 39 3.91 -9.69 21.94
N SER A 40 4.80 -8.73 22.22
CA SER A 40 4.48 -7.55 23.03
C SER A 40 3.29 -6.78 22.43
N ALA A 41 3.30 -6.54 21.13
CA ALA A 41 2.19 -5.86 20.47
C ALA A 41 0.88 -6.66 20.55
N ALA A 42 0.93 -7.98 20.32
CA ALA A 42 -0.26 -8.84 20.39
C ALA A 42 -0.90 -8.82 21.80
N HIS A 43 -0.09 -8.78 22.85
CA HIS A 43 -0.57 -8.73 24.24
C HIS A 43 -1.11 -7.35 24.64
N ASN A 44 -0.73 -6.28 23.92
CA ASN A 44 -1.15 -4.91 24.18
C ASN A 44 -2.19 -4.39 23.17
N GLY A 45 -3.12 -5.24 22.74
CA GLY A 45 -4.24 -4.87 21.88
C GLY A 45 -3.91 -4.82 20.39
N GLY A 46 -2.66 -5.12 20.00
CA GLY A 46 -2.28 -5.24 18.59
C GLY A 46 -2.74 -6.54 17.96
N VAL A 47 -2.34 -6.74 16.70
CA VAL A 47 -2.68 -7.93 15.91
C VAL A 47 -1.43 -8.71 15.57
N LEU A 48 -1.49 -10.02 15.74
CA LEU A 48 -0.52 -10.97 15.19
C LEU A 48 -1.28 -12.22 14.71
N LEU A 49 -1.57 -12.26 13.40
CA LEU A 49 -2.31 -13.35 12.77
C LEU A 49 -1.46 -14.05 11.72
N GLY A 50 -1.55 -15.37 11.68
CA GLY A 50 -0.91 -16.22 10.70
C GLY A 50 -1.89 -16.79 9.68
N ALA A 51 -1.43 -16.94 8.45
CA ALA A 51 -2.09 -17.71 7.41
C ALA A 51 -1.44 -19.07 7.29
N TYR A 52 -2.24 -20.12 7.41
CA TYR A 52 -1.78 -21.51 7.40
C TYR A 52 -2.37 -22.27 6.22
N VAL A 53 -1.51 -23.03 5.54
CA VAL A 53 -1.86 -23.97 4.48
C VAL A 53 -1.32 -25.32 4.89
N ASP A 54 -2.14 -26.35 4.90
CA ASP A 54 -1.76 -27.72 5.31
C ASP A 54 -1.01 -27.78 6.66
N GLY A 55 -1.39 -26.88 7.58
CA GLY A 55 -0.78 -26.74 8.90
C GLY A 55 0.46 -25.85 8.98
N GLU A 56 1.06 -25.49 7.88
CA GLU A 56 2.27 -24.68 7.79
C GLU A 56 1.95 -23.17 7.74
N LEU A 57 2.71 -22.38 8.50
CA LEU A 57 2.62 -20.91 8.45
C LEU A 57 3.27 -20.38 7.16
N VAL A 58 2.44 -19.82 6.27
CA VAL A 58 2.88 -19.31 4.95
C VAL A 58 2.82 -17.79 4.82
N GLY A 59 2.22 -17.10 5.78
CA GLY A 59 2.14 -15.65 5.80
C GLY A 59 1.66 -15.15 7.15
N PHE A 60 1.88 -13.86 7.42
CA PHE A 60 1.40 -13.24 8.65
C PHE A 60 1.06 -11.78 8.44
N VAL A 61 0.25 -11.22 9.35
CA VAL A 61 0.02 -9.79 9.51
C VAL A 61 0.27 -9.41 10.96
N TYR A 62 0.95 -8.29 11.13
CA TYR A 62 1.34 -7.74 12.42
C TYR A 62 1.05 -6.23 12.46
N GLY A 63 0.56 -5.77 13.60
CA GLY A 63 0.37 -4.35 13.84
C GLY A 63 0.09 -4.05 15.31
N TYR A 64 0.05 -2.77 15.63
CA TYR A 64 -0.10 -2.25 16.98
C TYR A 64 -1.05 -1.05 17.01
N LEU A 65 -1.47 -0.65 18.20
CA LEU A 65 -2.33 0.52 18.39
C LEU A 65 -1.52 1.81 18.32
N GLY A 66 -2.07 2.79 17.65
CA GLY A 66 -1.61 4.17 17.64
C GLY A 66 -2.73 5.12 18.06
N MET A 67 -2.39 6.36 18.31
CA MET A 67 -3.33 7.41 18.68
C MET A 67 -3.04 8.67 17.86
N SER A 68 -4.10 9.27 17.31
CA SER A 68 -4.05 10.57 16.62
C SER A 68 -5.07 11.49 17.29
N GLY A 69 -4.58 12.51 18.00
CA GLY A 69 -5.42 13.28 18.91
C GLY A 69 -6.03 12.35 19.98
N THR A 70 -7.34 12.26 20.03
CA THR A 70 -8.08 11.36 20.94
C THR A 70 -8.54 10.06 20.27
N LYS A 71 -8.32 9.90 18.97
CA LYS A 71 -8.78 8.75 18.21
C LYS A 71 -7.72 7.63 18.21
N LEU A 72 -8.13 6.45 18.66
CA LEU A 72 -7.34 5.23 18.51
C LEU A 72 -7.46 4.72 17.07
N TYR A 73 -6.34 4.25 16.54
CA TYR A 73 -6.29 3.53 15.27
C TYR A 73 -5.35 2.32 15.38
N HIS A 74 -5.46 1.40 14.45
CA HIS A 74 -4.53 0.29 14.35
C HIS A 74 -3.53 0.55 13.23
N PHE A 75 -2.23 0.57 13.54
CA PHE A 75 -1.17 0.64 12.54
C PHE A 75 -0.76 -0.76 12.09
N SER A 76 -1.09 -1.11 10.85
CA SER A 76 -0.73 -2.39 10.24
C SER A 76 0.69 -2.36 9.71
N GLN A 77 1.66 -2.71 10.57
CA GLN A 77 3.09 -2.48 10.33
C GLN A 77 3.71 -3.45 9.33
N ARG A 78 3.36 -4.73 9.37
CA ARG A 78 3.94 -5.76 8.51
C ARG A 78 2.85 -6.74 8.03
N MET A 79 2.90 -7.08 6.76
CA MET A 79 2.14 -8.21 6.20
C MET A 79 3.01 -8.87 5.14
N GLY A 80 3.43 -10.10 5.40
CA GLY A 80 4.26 -10.91 4.50
C GLY A 80 3.59 -12.23 4.14
N VAL A 81 3.79 -12.66 2.91
CA VAL A 81 3.39 -13.98 2.42
C VAL A 81 4.57 -14.55 1.64
N LEU A 82 4.94 -15.79 1.93
CA LEU A 82 6.02 -16.48 1.24
C LEU A 82 5.86 -16.39 -0.29
N PRO A 83 6.94 -16.17 -1.06
CA PRO A 83 6.86 -15.93 -2.50
C PRO A 83 6.00 -16.94 -3.28
N GLN A 84 6.13 -18.23 -2.97
CA GLN A 84 5.41 -19.31 -3.64
C GLN A 84 3.90 -19.32 -3.36
N TYR A 85 3.43 -18.58 -2.36
CA TYR A 85 2.00 -18.44 -1.99
C TYR A 85 1.43 -17.06 -2.34
N GLN A 86 2.23 -16.19 -2.94
CA GLN A 86 1.75 -14.87 -3.38
C GLN A 86 0.80 -15.00 -4.58
N GLY A 87 -0.12 -14.04 -4.72
CA GLY A 87 -1.13 -14.08 -5.80
C GLY A 87 -2.36 -14.95 -5.49
N MET A 88 -2.34 -15.77 -4.45
CA MET A 88 -3.41 -16.72 -4.08
C MET A 88 -4.45 -16.13 -3.12
N GLY A 89 -4.51 -14.81 -2.97
CA GLY A 89 -5.52 -14.12 -2.13
C GLY A 89 -5.23 -14.12 -0.62
N ILE A 90 -4.11 -14.68 -0.17
CA ILE A 90 -3.76 -14.80 1.26
C ILE A 90 -3.67 -13.43 1.94
N GLY A 91 -3.05 -12.45 1.29
CA GLY A 91 -2.97 -11.08 1.84
C GLY A 91 -4.34 -10.46 2.10
N MET A 92 -5.32 -10.69 1.21
CA MET A 92 -6.70 -10.25 1.41
C MET A 92 -7.32 -10.93 2.64
N LYS A 93 -7.16 -12.25 2.78
CA LYS A 93 -7.69 -13.00 3.94
C LYS A 93 -7.08 -12.52 5.26
N LEU A 94 -5.77 -12.26 5.30
CA LEU A 94 -5.08 -11.69 6.46
C LEU A 94 -5.63 -10.31 6.82
N LYS A 95 -5.83 -9.42 5.84
CA LYS A 95 -6.39 -8.09 6.05
C LYS A 95 -7.84 -8.15 6.56
N LEU A 96 -8.67 -9.01 6.01
CA LEU A 96 -10.05 -9.18 6.49
C LEU A 96 -10.09 -9.69 7.93
N ALA A 97 -9.26 -10.67 8.28
CA ALA A 97 -9.17 -11.16 9.65
C ALA A 97 -8.64 -10.07 10.62
N GLN A 98 -7.68 -9.26 10.19
CA GLN A 98 -7.20 -8.09 10.93
C GLN A 98 -8.33 -7.08 11.17
N ARG A 99 -9.12 -6.76 10.12
CA ARG A 99 -10.31 -5.92 10.21
C ARG A 99 -11.30 -6.42 11.26
N ASP A 100 -11.64 -7.71 11.17
CA ASP A 100 -12.64 -8.31 12.06
C ASP A 100 -12.16 -8.29 13.53
N GLN A 101 -10.86 -8.47 13.77
CA GLN A 101 -10.30 -8.35 15.12
C GLN A 101 -10.38 -6.91 15.63
N MET A 102 -10.05 -5.91 14.81
CA MET A 102 -10.10 -4.50 15.20
C MET A 102 -11.53 -4.03 15.48
N LEU A 103 -12.49 -4.43 14.66
CA LEU A 103 -13.91 -4.12 14.90
C LEU A 103 -14.43 -4.71 16.21
N ARG A 104 -14.00 -5.93 16.59
CA ARG A 104 -14.34 -6.52 17.90
C ARG A 104 -13.76 -5.75 19.08
N GLN A 105 -12.66 -5.01 18.88
CA GLN A 105 -12.04 -4.15 19.89
C GLN A 105 -12.59 -2.70 19.85
N GLY A 106 -13.59 -2.42 19.01
CA GLY A 106 -14.16 -1.08 18.87
C GLY A 106 -13.30 -0.11 18.04
N ILE A 107 -12.30 -0.61 17.30
CA ILE A 107 -11.41 0.19 16.45
C ILE A 107 -11.91 0.13 15.02
N ASP A 108 -12.27 1.27 14.46
CA ASP A 108 -12.86 1.42 13.14
C ASP A 108 -11.89 1.94 12.06
N LEU A 109 -10.65 2.25 12.42
CA LEU A 109 -9.62 2.76 11.51
C LEU A 109 -8.35 1.91 11.57
N ILE A 110 -7.93 1.42 10.40
CA ILE A 110 -6.60 0.81 10.22
C ILE A 110 -5.82 1.66 9.23
N VAL A 111 -4.55 1.95 9.55
CA VAL A 111 -3.64 2.70 8.69
C VAL A 111 -2.36 1.90 8.43
N TRP A 112 -1.74 2.12 7.28
CA TRP A 112 -0.42 1.58 6.94
C TRP A 112 0.19 2.35 5.80
N THR A 113 1.47 2.11 5.55
CA THR A 113 2.17 2.74 4.42
C THR A 113 2.53 1.74 3.33
N TYR A 114 2.59 2.21 2.09
CA TYR A 114 3.12 1.46 0.96
C TYR A 114 3.75 2.38 -0.09
N ASP A 115 4.62 1.82 -0.92
CA ASP A 115 5.24 2.54 -2.04
C ASP A 115 4.19 2.79 -3.15
N PRO A 116 3.88 4.07 -3.48
CA PRO A 116 2.86 4.42 -4.47
C PRO A 116 3.11 3.86 -5.86
N LEU A 117 4.36 3.54 -6.21
CA LEU A 117 4.71 3.01 -7.53
C LEU A 117 4.58 1.48 -7.64
N LEU A 118 4.15 0.79 -6.55
CA LEU A 118 3.93 -0.65 -6.56
C LEU A 118 2.46 -0.98 -6.85
N GLY A 119 2.11 -1.13 -8.12
CA GLY A 119 0.74 -1.40 -8.59
C GLY A 119 0.07 -2.61 -7.94
N LYS A 120 0.85 -3.66 -7.59
CA LYS A 120 0.34 -4.83 -6.86
C LYS A 120 -0.22 -4.46 -5.48
N ASN A 121 0.46 -3.55 -4.77
CA ASN A 121 0.02 -3.05 -3.47
C ASN A 121 -1.19 -2.12 -3.63
N ALA A 122 -1.16 -1.23 -4.61
CA ALA A 122 -2.29 -0.35 -4.91
C ALA A 122 -3.56 -1.15 -5.23
N THR A 123 -3.45 -2.23 -6.01
CA THR A 123 -4.57 -3.13 -6.30
C THR A 123 -5.19 -3.70 -5.02
N LEU A 124 -4.36 -4.16 -4.06
CA LEU A 124 -4.89 -4.67 -2.80
C LEU A 124 -5.50 -3.54 -1.96
N ASN A 125 -4.74 -2.47 -1.76
CA ASN A 125 -5.05 -1.45 -0.77
C ASN A 125 -6.24 -0.58 -1.18
N ILE A 126 -6.25 -0.11 -2.42
CA ILE A 126 -7.25 0.84 -2.91
C ILE A 126 -8.42 0.09 -3.58
N GLU A 127 -8.12 -0.83 -4.49
CA GLU A 127 -9.17 -1.44 -5.30
C GLU A 127 -9.89 -2.58 -4.58
N LYS A 128 -9.16 -3.43 -3.84
CA LYS A 128 -9.79 -4.59 -3.16
C LYS A 128 -10.30 -4.25 -1.76
N LEU A 129 -9.53 -3.52 -0.97
CA LEU A 129 -9.87 -3.20 0.41
C LEU A 129 -10.70 -1.91 0.53
N GLY A 130 -10.63 -1.01 -0.44
CA GLY A 130 -11.34 0.27 -0.43
C GLY A 130 -10.69 1.34 0.44
N GLY A 131 -9.40 1.18 0.77
CA GLY A 131 -8.64 2.25 1.42
C GLY A 131 -8.55 3.50 0.55
N ILE A 132 -8.30 4.62 1.18
CA ILE A 132 -8.06 5.91 0.54
C ILE A 132 -6.68 6.44 0.91
N VAL A 133 -6.17 7.41 0.14
CA VAL A 133 -4.91 8.09 0.45
C VAL A 133 -5.07 9.57 0.25
N ARG A 134 -4.66 10.35 1.27
CA ARG A 134 -4.58 11.83 1.24
C ARG A 134 -3.25 12.35 1.78
N HIS A 135 -2.32 11.45 2.13
CA HIS A 135 -1.02 11.82 2.69
C HIS A 135 0.11 11.12 1.94
N TYR A 136 1.10 11.91 1.55
CA TYR A 136 2.35 11.47 0.95
C TYR A 136 3.49 11.75 1.91
N ALA A 137 4.29 10.75 2.22
CA ALA A 137 5.45 10.89 3.09
C ALA A 137 6.73 10.67 2.29
N ARG A 138 7.58 11.72 2.22
CA ARG A 138 8.87 11.66 1.52
C ARG A 138 9.86 10.88 2.36
N ASP A 139 10.55 9.97 1.74
CA ASP A 139 11.74 9.25 2.23
C ASP A 139 11.67 8.85 3.72
N ILE A 140 10.50 8.36 4.16
CA ILE A 140 10.17 8.16 5.59
C ILE A 140 11.13 7.21 6.33
N TYR A 141 11.79 6.31 5.61
CA TYR A 141 12.74 5.35 6.19
C TYR A 141 14.20 5.66 5.88
N GLY A 142 14.48 6.74 5.14
CA GLY A 142 15.83 7.12 4.72
C GLY A 142 16.52 6.07 3.85
N ALA A 143 17.85 6.13 3.82
CA ALA A 143 18.67 5.15 3.12
C ALA A 143 18.62 3.79 3.83
N VAL A 144 17.66 2.96 3.45
CA VAL A 144 17.54 1.59 3.99
C VAL A 144 18.38 0.65 3.14
N ASN A 145 19.27 -0.11 3.76
CA ASN A 145 20.01 -1.21 3.11
C ASN A 145 19.08 -2.38 2.78
N ASN A 146 18.01 -2.10 2.04
CA ASN A 146 17.06 -3.10 1.57
C ASN A 146 17.26 -3.30 0.07
N PRO A 147 17.57 -4.52 -0.40
CA PRO A 147 17.77 -4.80 -1.82
C PRO A 147 16.61 -4.36 -2.72
N LEU A 148 15.38 -4.32 -2.20
CA LEU A 148 14.20 -3.87 -2.93
C LEU A 148 14.10 -2.33 -3.07
N GLN A 149 14.91 -1.56 -2.31
CA GLN A 149 14.82 -0.09 -2.26
C GLN A 149 16.12 0.63 -2.61
N VAL A 150 17.17 -0.10 -2.97
CA VAL A 150 18.46 0.50 -3.35
C VAL A 150 18.26 1.54 -4.46
N GLY A 151 18.77 2.75 -4.22
CA GLY A 151 18.86 3.83 -5.19
C GLY A 151 17.61 4.68 -5.41
N LEU A 152 16.50 4.40 -4.69
CA LEU A 152 15.30 5.25 -4.67
C LEU A 152 14.95 5.68 -3.25
N SER A 153 14.39 6.88 -3.12
CA SER A 153 13.81 7.35 -1.85
C SER A 153 12.67 6.44 -1.40
N THR A 154 12.52 6.35 -0.08
CA THR A 154 11.51 5.49 0.56
C THR A 154 10.17 6.21 0.74
N ASP A 155 9.69 6.87 -0.32
CA ASP A 155 8.41 7.58 -0.32
C ASP A 155 7.24 6.61 -0.10
N ARG A 156 6.24 7.06 0.64
CA ARG A 156 5.08 6.25 1.00
C ARG A 156 3.77 7.02 0.87
N PHE A 157 2.76 6.32 0.42
CA PHE A 157 1.37 6.64 0.70
C PHE A 157 0.99 6.16 2.10
N LEU A 158 0.27 6.98 2.86
CA LEU A 158 -0.42 6.55 4.07
C LEU A 158 -1.85 6.17 3.69
N VAL A 159 -2.18 4.89 3.81
CA VAL A 159 -3.53 4.38 3.55
C VAL A 159 -4.37 4.54 4.81
N GLU A 160 -5.55 5.11 4.64
CA GLU A 160 -6.61 5.12 5.64
C GLU A 160 -7.70 4.12 5.23
N TRP A 161 -7.97 3.17 6.09
CA TRP A 161 -8.98 2.13 5.87
C TRP A 161 -10.05 2.24 6.93
N GLU A 162 -11.08 3.03 6.62
CA GLU A 162 -12.25 3.25 7.46
C GLU A 162 -13.18 2.05 7.38
N LEU A 163 -13.07 1.16 8.35
CA LEU A 163 -13.63 -0.21 8.32
C LEU A 163 -15.15 -0.25 8.20
N LEU A 164 -15.85 0.78 8.65
CA LEU A 164 -17.30 0.88 8.66
C LEU A 164 -17.86 1.73 7.52
N SER A 165 -17.01 2.35 6.67
CA SER A 165 -17.47 3.14 5.54
C SER A 165 -18.20 2.29 4.49
N ASP A 166 -19.16 2.87 3.80
CA ASP A 166 -19.89 2.18 2.73
C ASP A 166 -18.96 1.78 1.60
N ARG A 167 -17.99 2.64 1.29
CA ARG A 167 -16.94 2.35 0.31
C ARG A 167 -16.22 1.03 0.61
N VAL A 168 -15.77 0.82 1.86
CA VAL A 168 -15.07 -0.40 2.28
C VAL A 168 -16.00 -1.60 2.21
N ARG A 169 -17.24 -1.45 2.66
CA ARG A 169 -18.26 -2.51 2.60
C ARG A 169 -18.54 -2.95 1.16
N GLU A 170 -18.70 -1.99 0.25
CA GLU A 170 -18.91 -2.25 -1.18
C GLU A 170 -17.72 -2.94 -1.82
N ARG A 171 -16.49 -2.46 -1.56
CA ARG A 171 -15.27 -3.05 -2.12
C ARG A 171 -15.06 -4.50 -1.67
N ILE A 172 -15.30 -4.80 -0.40
CA ILE A 172 -15.17 -6.15 0.16
C ILE A 172 -16.25 -7.10 -0.40
N ARG A 173 -17.49 -6.60 -0.59
CA ARG A 173 -18.65 -7.39 -1.09
C ARG A 173 -18.70 -7.49 -2.61
N ARG A 174 -17.82 -6.79 -3.31
CA ARG A 174 -17.91 -6.64 -4.77
C ARG A 174 -17.83 -7.96 -5.50
N ASN A 175 -18.89 -8.29 -6.24
CA ASN A 175 -18.98 -9.43 -7.16
C ASN A 175 -18.74 -9.06 -8.62
N LYS A 176 -18.62 -7.76 -8.93
CA LYS A 176 -18.40 -7.27 -10.31
C LYS A 176 -16.90 -7.27 -10.64
N PRO A 177 -16.54 -7.45 -11.92
CA PRO A 177 -15.16 -7.27 -12.38
C PRO A 177 -14.60 -5.91 -11.94
N ARG A 178 -13.30 -5.86 -11.70
CA ARG A 178 -12.59 -4.62 -11.38
C ARG A 178 -12.25 -3.89 -12.68
N PRO A 179 -12.18 -2.54 -12.64
CA PRO A 179 -11.76 -1.79 -13.82
C PRO A 179 -10.30 -2.14 -14.15
N HIS A 180 -10.02 -2.28 -15.42
CA HIS A 180 -8.68 -2.32 -15.94
C HIS A 180 -8.24 -0.91 -16.36
N ALA A 181 -6.94 -0.67 -16.46
CA ALA A 181 -6.42 0.63 -16.85
C ALA A 181 -6.88 1.02 -18.26
N GLU A 182 -6.99 0.02 -19.14
CA GLU A 182 -7.48 0.15 -20.49
C GLU A 182 -8.90 0.74 -20.56
N ASP A 183 -9.77 0.39 -19.60
CA ASP A 183 -11.14 0.94 -19.53
C ASP A 183 -11.08 2.47 -19.32
N TRP A 184 -10.23 2.94 -18.41
CA TRP A 184 -10.10 4.38 -18.14
C TRP A 184 -9.36 5.15 -19.23
N LEU A 185 -8.41 4.52 -19.93
CA LEU A 185 -7.73 5.11 -21.08
C LEU A 185 -8.68 5.32 -22.27
N ASN A 186 -9.60 4.40 -22.48
CA ASN A 186 -10.51 4.39 -23.63
C ASN A 186 -11.77 5.25 -23.41
N GLU A 187 -12.20 5.44 -22.16
CA GLU A 187 -13.43 6.18 -21.86
C GLU A 187 -13.37 7.68 -22.18
N ASN A 188 -12.18 8.29 -22.29
CA ASN A 188 -11.95 9.74 -22.48
C ASN A 188 -12.77 10.64 -21.53
N LYS A 189 -13.17 10.09 -20.40
CA LYS A 189 -14.08 10.74 -19.44
C LYS A 189 -13.35 11.64 -18.48
N TYR A 190 -12.10 11.30 -18.16
CA TYR A 190 -11.30 11.99 -17.17
C TYR A 190 -9.96 12.41 -17.77
N ARG A 191 -9.41 13.53 -17.28
CA ARG A 191 -8.12 14.04 -17.73
C ARG A 191 -6.96 13.38 -16.96
N PHE A 192 -5.86 13.18 -17.68
CA PHE A 192 -4.62 12.68 -17.11
C PHE A 192 -3.71 13.83 -16.72
N VAL A 193 -3.18 13.79 -15.49
CA VAL A 193 -2.18 14.74 -14.98
C VAL A 193 -0.82 14.52 -15.65
N ASN A 194 -0.51 13.29 -16.00
CA ASN A 194 0.75 12.91 -16.63
C ASN A 194 0.55 11.80 -17.67
N TYR A 195 1.57 11.64 -18.52
CA TYR A 195 1.59 10.60 -19.53
C TYR A 195 2.89 9.80 -19.45
N ALA A 196 2.84 8.53 -19.83
CA ALA A 196 3.99 7.69 -20.09
C ALA A 196 4.30 7.71 -21.59
N SER A 197 5.58 7.89 -21.97
CA SER A 197 6.07 7.53 -23.29
C SER A 197 6.84 6.21 -23.21
N TRP A 198 6.89 5.50 -24.33
CA TRP A 198 7.55 4.21 -24.39
C TRP A 198 8.77 4.26 -25.29
N GLU A 199 9.93 3.93 -24.74
CA GLU A 199 11.17 3.75 -25.48
C GLU A 199 11.52 2.26 -25.44
N GLY A 200 11.18 1.54 -26.50
CA GLY A 200 11.14 0.07 -26.49
C GLY A 200 10.15 -0.45 -25.44
N ASN A 201 10.64 -1.20 -24.46
CA ASN A 201 9.81 -1.77 -23.37
C ASN A 201 9.88 -0.94 -22.07
N LEU A 202 10.51 0.24 -22.08
CA LEU A 202 10.69 1.07 -20.90
C LEU A 202 9.74 2.27 -20.94
N PRO A 203 8.82 2.41 -19.97
CA PRO A 203 8.00 3.60 -19.83
C PRO A 203 8.80 4.70 -19.15
N ARG A 204 8.80 5.89 -19.77
CA ARG A 204 9.39 7.13 -19.22
C ARG A 204 8.27 8.07 -18.79
N PRO A 205 8.40 8.75 -17.64
CA PRO A 205 7.47 9.81 -17.30
C PRO A 205 7.65 10.98 -18.26
N MET A 206 6.53 11.49 -18.77
CA MET A 206 6.49 12.68 -19.63
C MET A 206 6.05 13.90 -18.81
N ALA A 207 5.88 15.02 -19.51
CA ALA A 207 5.37 16.26 -18.94
C ALA A 207 4.10 16.02 -18.11
N LEU A 208 3.99 16.75 -17.01
CA LEU A 208 2.86 16.71 -16.10
C LEU A 208 2.22 18.10 -16.04
N ASP A 209 0.92 18.13 -15.77
CA ASP A 209 0.16 19.36 -15.55
C ASP A 209 -0.29 19.42 -14.08
N LEU A 210 0.26 20.35 -13.33
CA LEU A 210 -0.05 20.55 -11.90
C LEU A 210 -1.13 21.61 -11.67
N GLU A 211 -1.65 22.24 -12.74
CA GLU A 211 -2.63 23.33 -12.64
C GLU A 211 -4.08 22.89 -12.90
N MET A 212 -4.31 21.60 -13.17
CA MET A 212 -5.66 21.08 -13.39
C MET A 212 -6.55 21.22 -12.16
N ASP A 213 -7.84 21.49 -12.38
CA ASP A 213 -8.84 21.67 -11.31
C ASP A 213 -10.13 20.85 -11.52
N ASP A 214 -10.05 19.83 -12.36
CA ASP A 214 -11.16 18.90 -12.61
C ASP A 214 -11.50 18.13 -11.32
N GLU A 215 -12.77 17.83 -11.08
CA GLU A 215 -13.20 17.07 -9.89
C GLU A 215 -12.60 15.67 -9.80
N VAL A 216 -12.25 15.11 -10.96
CA VAL A 216 -11.64 13.78 -11.08
C VAL A 216 -10.43 13.84 -12.00
N LEU A 217 -9.30 13.41 -11.49
CA LEU A 217 -8.03 13.35 -12.22
C LEU A 217 -7.46 11.94 -12.22
N LEU A 218 -6.77 11.58 -13.30
CA LEU A 218 -6.07 10.32 -13.46
C LEU A 218 -4.56 10.53 -13.45
N VAL A 219 -3.85 9.61 -12.78
CA VAL A 219 -2.39 9.62 -12.69
C VAL A 219 -1.83 8.30 -13.15
N GLN A 220 -0.98 8.33 -14.17
CA GLN A 220 -0.26 7.17 -14.66
C GLN A 220 0.94 6.86 -13.77
N ILE A 221 1.15 5.57 -13.49
CA ILE A 221 2.36 5.04 -12.87
C ILE A 221 2.89 3.87 -13.69
N PRO A 222 4.18 3.51 -13.58
CA PRO A 222 4.72 2.41 -14.38
C PRO A 222 4.03 1.08 -14.06
N PRO A 223 3.95 0.17 -15.03
CA PRO A 223 3.36 -1.17 -14.82
C PRO A 223 4.14 -1.99 -13.77
N ASP A 224 5.47 -1.91 -13.78
CA ASP A 224 6.34 -2.56 -12.80
C ASP A 224 7.64 -1.75 -12.58
N LEU A 225 7.70 -1.03 -11.45
CA LEU A 225 8.86 -0.24 -11.06
C LEU A 225 10.11 -1.12 -10.86
N ASN A 226 9.97 -2.36 -10.40
CA ASN A 226 11.11 -3.22 -10.11
C ASN A 226 11.81 -3.69 -11.39
N VAL A 227 11.08 -3.85 -12.48
CA VAL A 227 11.65 -4.12 -13.80
C VAL A 227 12.46 -2.91 -14.27
N ILE A 228 11.88 -1.72 -14.19
CA ILE A 228 12.56 -0.47 -14.60
C ILE A 228 13.84 -0.25 -13.81
N LYS A 229 13.80 -0.40 -12.49
CA LYS A 229 14.97 -0.24 -11.60
C LYS A 229 16.16 -1.14 -11.99
N LYS A 230 15.89 -2.35 -12.47
CA LYS A 230 16.94 -3.28 -12.87
C LYS A 230 17.62 -2.88 -14.19
N VAL A 231 16.90 -2.15 -15.03
CA VAL A 231 17.37 -1.76 -16.36
C VAL A 231 17.94 -0.34 -16.35
N ASP A 232 17.21 0.61 -15.75
CA ASP A 232 17.59 2.03 -15.71
C ASP A 232 17.07 2.68 -14.41
N LEU A 233 18.00 2.94 -13.50
CA LEU A 233 17.70 3.60 -12.23
C LEU A 233 17.30 5.07 -12.41
N GLY A 234 17.80 5.74 -13.46
CA GLY A 234 17.46 7.13 -13.79
C GLY A 234 16.00 7.26 -14.17
N ILE A 235 15.47 6.36 -14.99
CA ILE A 235 14.05 6.33 -15.33
C ILE A 235 13.20 6.06 -14.08
N ALA A 236 13.64 5.14 -13.22
CA ALA A 236 12.93 4.85 -11.98
C ALA A 236 12.89 6.06 -11.02
N ARG A 237 13.97 6.84 -10.94
CA ARG A 237 14.03 8.12 -10.21
C ARG A 237 13.09 9.15 -10.82
N GLY A 238 13.09 9.31 -12.14
CA GLY A 238 12.18 10.21 -12.84
C GLY A 238 10.70 9.90 -12.51
N TRP A 239 10.30 8.63 -12.48
CA TRP A 239 8.97 8.23 -12.03
C TRP A 239 8.69 8.60 -10.58
N ARG A 240 9.67 8.41 -9.68
CA ARG A 240 9.53 8.78 -8.27
C ARG A 240 9.33 10.28 -8.08
N GLU A 241 10.16 11.10 -8.73
CA GLU A 241 10.13 12.56 -8.64
C GLU A 241 8.82 13.10 -9.25
N SER A 242 8.50 12.72 -10.48
CA SER A 242 7.28 13.15 -11.16
C SER A 242 6.01 12.81 -10.39
N THR A 243 5.89 11.58 -9.89
CA THR A 243 4.70 11.19 -9.12
C THR A 243 4.65 11.80 -7.73
N ARG A 244 5.80 12.10 -7.10
CA ARG A 244 5.87 12.87 -5.85
C ARG A 244 5.24 14.24 -6.05
N ASP A 245 5.71 14.99 -7.04
CA ASP A 245 5.24 16.35 -7.33
C ASP A 245 3.72 16.35 -7.57
N ILE A 246 3.21 15.37 -8.33
CA ILE A 246 1.79 15.22 -8.58
C ILE A 246 1.02 15.01 -7.26
N PHE A 247 1.37 13.97 -6.50
CA PHE A 247 0.56 13.60 -5.34
C PHE A 247 0.62 14.64 -4.23
N GLU A 248 1.77 15.27 -3.99
CA GLU A 248 1.86 16.32 -2.99
C GLU A 248 1.03 17.54 -3.39
N THR A 249 1.21 18.05 -4.62
CA THR A 249 0.44 19.20 -5.12
C THR A 249 -1.06 18.96 -5.02
N TYR A 250 -1.54 17.82 -5.47
CA TYR A 250 -2.97 17.56 -5.48
C TYR A 250 -3.53 17.21 -4.10
N PHE A 251 -2.77 16.57 -3.22
CA PHE A 251 -3.20 16.35 -1.82
C PHE A 251 -3.32 17.67 -1.06
N GLU A 252 -2.40 18.62 -1.24
CA GLU A 252 -2.49 19.98 -0.68
C GLU A 252 -3.74 20.73 -1.19
N ARG A 253 -4.19 20.45 -2.42
CA ARG A 253 -5.40 21.00 -3.03
C ARG A 253 -6.67 20.24 -2.68
N GLY A 254 -6.62 19.28 -1.75
CA GLY A 254 -7.76 18.54 -1.23
C GLY A 254 -8.19 17.33 -2.07
N TYR A 255 -7.37 16.86 -3.01
CA TYR A 255 -7.64 15.61 -3.71
C TYR A 255 -7.29 14.41 -2.85
N VAL A 256 -7.99 13.31 -3.10
CA VAL A 256 -7.84 12.03 -2.41
C VAL A 256 -7.73 10.92 -3.43
N VAL A 257 -6.77 10.02 -3.29
CA VAL A 257 -6.73 8.78 -4.09
C VAL A 257 -7.86 7.87 -3.64
N THR A 258 -8.77 7.60 -4.55
CA THR A 258 -9.96 6.78 -4.32
C THR A 258 -10.07 5.59 -5.26
N GLY A 259 -9.30 5.52 -6.34
CA GLY A 259 -9.35 4.45 -7.32
C GLY A 259 -7.98 4.01 -7.77
N PHE A 260 -7.92 2.76 -8.21
CA PHE A 260 -6.76 2.21 -8.88
C PHE A 260 -7.19 1.18 -9.91
N ALA A 261 -6.65 1.28 -11.11
CA ALA A 261 -6.83 0.32 -12.18
C ALA A 261 -5.46 -0.21 -12.62
N ARG A 262 -5.33 -1.53 -12.65
CA ARG A 262 -4.12 -2.17 -13.12
C ARG A 262 -4.25 -2.49 -14.61
N SER A 263 -3.19 -2.26 -15.37
CA SER A 263 -3.13 -2.74 -16.75
C SER A 263 -2.96 -4.26 -16.82
N THR A 264 -3.58 -4.86 -17.83
CA THR A 264 -3.36 -6.25 -18.23
C THR A 264 -2.25 -6.35 -19.27
N GLU A 265 -1.93 -5.23 -19.95
CA GLU A 265 -0.94 -5.15 -21.00
C GLU A 265 0.42 -4.69 -20.44
N PRO A 266 1.52 -5.39 -20.77
CA PRO A 266 2.86 -5.05 -20.25
C PRO A 266 3.35 -3.65 -20.63
N GLN A 267 2.88 -3.11 -21.76
CA GLN A 267 3.26 -1.81 -22.31
C GLN A 267 2.22 -0.72 -22.03
N MET A 268 1.38 -0.90 -21.00
CA MET A 268 0.44 0.13 -20.58
C MET A 268 0.66 0.49 -19.11
N PRO A 269 0.47 1.77 -18.72
CA PRO A 269 0.61 2.21 -17.34
C PRO A 269 -0.51 1.68 -16.46
N ASN A 270 -0.24 1.55 -15.17
CA ASN A 270 -1.30 1.48 -14.17
C ASN A 270 -1.82 2.90 -13.88
N ILE A 271 -3.05 3.02 -13.39
CA ILE A 271 -3.69 4.32 -13.23
C ILE A 271 -4.28 4.47 -11.83
N TYR A 272 -3.93 5.55 -11.13
CA TYR A 272 -4.65 6.04 -9.97
C TYR A 272 -5.77 6.99 -10.40
N LYS A 273 -6.88 6.97 -9.66
CA LYS A 273 -7.93 7.98 -9.71
C LYS A 273 -7.87 8.81 -8.45
N MET A 274 -7.81 10.13 -8.62
CA MET A 274 -7.94 11.11 -7.55
C MET A 274 -9.26 11.85 -7.71
N GLU A 275 -9.91 12.15 -6.61
CA GLU A 275 -11.17 12.89 -6.56
C GLU A 275 -11.06 14.04 -5.57
N LYS A 276 -11.56 15.21 -5.96
CA LYS A 276 -11.67 16.37 -5.08
C LYS A 276 -12.91 16.20 -4.21
N ILE A 277 -12.76 15.57 -3.06
CA ILE A 277 -13.87 15.25 -2.16
C ILE A 277 -13.56 15.70 -0.74
N ILE A 278 -14.56 16.29 -0.09
CA ILE A 278 -14.50 16.61 1.33
C ILE A 278 -14.87 15.34 2.09
N LEU A 279 -13.87 14.65 2.60
CA LEU A 279 -14.08 13.56 3.53
C LEU A 279 -13.95 14.06 4.96
N PRO A 280 -14.77 13.56 5.90
CA PRO A 280 -14.57 13.87 7.30
C PRO A 280 -13.13 13.50 7.70
N THR A 281 -12.40 14.45 8.26
CA THR A 281 -11.07 14.16 8.82
C THR A 281 -11.28 13.52 10.17
N THR A 282 -11.22 12.19 10.21
CA THR A 282 -11.39 11.44 11.46
C THR A 282 -10.11 11.37 12.30
N SER A 283 -8.96 11.70 11.70
CA SER A 283 -7.65 11.63 12.36
C SER A 283 -6.68 12.60 11.69
N ASP A 284 -5.79 13.21 12.47
CA ASP A 284 -4.72 14.07 11.96
C ASP A 284 -3.43 13.22 11.84
N PHE A 285 -3.02 13.01 10.60
CA PHE A 285 -1.77 12.33 10.26
C PHE A 285 -0.72 13.27 9.67
N SER A 286 -0.84 14.58 9.89
CA SER A 286 0.12 15.58 9.38
C SER A 286 1.56 15.29 9.86
N SER A 287 1.74 14.74 11.04
CA SER A 287 3.05 14.31 11.55
C SER A 287 3.75 13.25 10.70
N TRP A 288 3.01 12.44 9.95
CA TRP A 288 3.57 11.47 9.01
C TRP A 288 4.15 12.11 7.75
N VAL A 289 3.62 13.27 7.35
CA VAL A 289 4.07 14.03 6.18
C VAL A 289 5.42 14.70 6.46
N MET A 290 5.69 15.08 7.72
CA MET A 290 6.92 15.78 8.07
C MET A 290 8.18 14.90 8.02
N GLY A 291 8.03 13.57 7.87
CA GLY A 291 9.14 12.65 7.68
C GLY A 291 10.17 12.64 8.82
N VAL A 292 11.15 11.75 8.73
CA VAL A 292 12.37 11.82 9.56
C VAL A 292 13.25 12.90 8.92
N ARG A 293 13.65 13.92 9.70
CA ARG A 293 14.66 14.90 9.22
C ARG A 293 15.97 14.14 9.04
N HIS A 294 16.42 14.04 7.80
CA HIS A 294 17.76 13.56 7.48
C HIS A 294 18.70 14.77 7.61
N GLU A 295 19.48 14.81 8.68
CA GLU A 295 20.57 15.79 8.87
C GLU A 295 21.75 15.47 7.93
#